data_17d43eba3fa091fbcad3f1844fb2d191
#
_entry.id   17d43eba3fa091fbcad3f1844fb2d191
#
_cell.length_a   1.000
_cell.length_b   1.000
_cell.length_c   1.000
_cell.angle_alpha   90.00
_cell.angle_beta   90.00
_cell.angle_gamma   90.00
#
_symmetry.space_group_name_H-M   'P 1'
#
loop_
_entity.id
_entity.type
_entity.pdbx_description
1 polymer ?
#
loop_
_entity_poly.entity_id
_entity_poly.type
_entity_poly.pdbx_seq_one_letter_code
_entity_poly.pdbx_strand_id
1 'polypeptide(L)'
;MYDLQPYLNTIEDVIAQGPFKDTWESLSAYQVPDWYQNAKFGIFIHWGVYSVPAFGNEWYPRHMYKQGTPEYEHHLKTYGRHTEFGYKDFIPMFKGERFDAEKWVDLFQQAGAKYVVPVAEHHDGFQMYPSEISHWNAYEMGPKRDILGEISASCKKRGIELGASSHRIEHWFFMGPGKEFDSDVRDPMQRGDFYWPAVPGEYIQDLFSKPEPTDEFMQDWLVRTCEIIDRYHPRLIYFDWWIQHSACKPWLKKLAAYYYNRAAEWGIEVAINYKHDAYLFGTAVPDVERGQFADIKPYFWQTDTAIALNSWCYTENNQFRPASEILCDLVDIVSKNGCLLLNVGPK
;
A
#
# COMPACT_ATOMS: atom_id res chain seq x y z
N MET A 1 22.81 -7.83 5.92
CA MET A 1 21.38 -8.15 6.24
C MET A 1 21.04 -7.43 7.53
N TYR A 2 19.97 -6.63 7.56
CA TYR A 2 19.54 -5.91 8.75
C TYR A 2 18.97 -6.89 9.79
N ASP A 3 19.23 -6.65 11.09
CA ASP A 3 18.68 -7.46 12.18
C ASP A 3 17.25 -6.98 12.51
N LEU A 4 16.26 -7.86 12.39
CA LEU A 4 14.86 -7.55 12.72
C LEU A 4 14.51 -7.83 14.19
N GLN A 5 15.37 -8.55 14.94
CA GLN A 5 15.03 -9.01 16.27
C GLN A 5 14.70 -7.89 17.28
N PRO A 6 15.41 -6.75 17.27
CA PRO A 6 15.06 -5.63 18.16
C PRO A 6 13.64 -5.09 17.90
N TYR A 7 13.24 -4.98 16.63
CA TYR A 7 11.90 -4.52 16.25
C TYR A 7 10.82 -5.52 16.63
N LEU A 8 11.05 -6.81 16.39
CA LEU A 8 10.13 -7.88 16.77
C LEU A 8 9.92 -7.92 18.28
N ASN A 9 10.99 -7.75 19.07
CA ASN A 9 10.89 -7.66 20.53
C ASN A 9 10.01 -6.46 20.95
N THR A 10 10.22 -5.30 20.35
CA THR A 10 9.39 -4.11 20.62
C THR A 10 7.92 -4.37 20.28
N ILE A 11 7.64 -5.04 19.17
CA ILE A 11 6.27 -5.40 18.76
C ILE A 11 5.62 -6.31 19.82
N GLU A 12 6.32 -7.36 20.26
CA GLU A 12 5.81 -8.26 21.29
C GLU A 12 5.58 -7.54 22.63
N ASP A 13 6.49 -6.64 23.03
CA ASP A 13 6.36 -5.85 24.26
C ASP A 13 5.12 -4.94 24.21
N VAL A 14 4.90 -4.25 23.11
CA VAL A 14 3.71 -3.39 22.91
C VAL A 14 2.42 -4.21 22.97
N ILE A 15 2.39 -5.39 22.34
CA ILE A 15 1.24 -6.29 22.39
C ILE A 15 1.03 -6.83 23.82
N ALA A 16 2.11 -7.17 24.52
CA ALA A 16 2.04 -7.68 25.88
C ALA A 16 1.51 -6.66 26.89
N GLN A 17 1.88 -5.38 26.73
CA GLN A 17 1.55 -4.31 27.66
C GLN A 17 0.21 -3.61 27.36
N GLY A 18 -0.18 -3.56 26.07
CA GLY A 18 -1.37 -2.82 25.64
C GLY A 18 -2.69 -3.55 25.88
N PRO A 19 -3.83 -2.86 25.72
CA PRO A 19 -5.17 -3.42 25.90
C PRO A 19 -5.56 -4.47 24.85
N PHE A 20 -5.02 -4.37 23.62
CA PHE A 20 -5.33 -5.32 22.56
C PHE A 20 -4.27 -6.44 22.50
N LYS A 21 -4.75 -7.67 22.37
CA LYS A 21 -3.92 -8.86 22.14
C LYS A 21 -4.12 -9.35 20.70
N ASP A 22 -3.17 -10.14 20.19
CA ASP A 22 -3.16 -10.68 18.84
C ASP A 22 -4.13 -11.88 18.67
N THR A 23 -5.34 -11.71 19.20
CA THR A 23 -6.45 -12.68 19.09
C THR A 23 -7.69 -11.98 18.55
N TRP A 24 -8.50 -12.70 17.76
CA TRP A 24 -9.74 -12.11 17.24
C TRP A 24 -10.71 -11.68 18.34
N GLU A 25 -10.73 -12.41 19.45
CA GLU A 25 -11.54 -12.06 20.62
C GLU A 25 -11.18 -10.67 21.16
N SER A 26 -9.89 -10.43 21.40
CA SER A 26 -9.41 -9.13 21.88
C SER A 26 -9.63 -8.03 20.85
N LEU A 27 -9.34 -8.30 19.58
CA LEU A 27 -9.48 -7.32 18.50
C LEU A 27 -10.95 -6.95 18.22
N SER A 28 -11.91 -7.80 18.61
CA SER A 28 -13.36 -7.50 18.49
C SER A 28 -13.83 -6.33 19.38
N ALA A 29 -13.00 -5.87 20.31
CA ALA A 29 -13.25 -4.64 21.07
C ALA A 29 -13.00 -3.36 20.26
N TYR A 30 -12.42 -3.45 19.06
CA TYR A 30 -12.18 -2.31 18.17
C TYR A 30 -13.48 -1.61 17.80
N GLN A 31 -13.43 -0.28 17.74
CA GLN A 31 -14.52 0.56 17.26
C GLN A 31 -14.03 1.43 16.12
N VAL A 32 -14.83 1.55 15.07
CA VAL A 32 -14.52 2.44 13.95
C VAL A 32 -14.54 3.88 14.44
N PRO A 33 -13.45 4.66 14.26
CA PRO A 33 -13.37 6.04 14.75
C PRO A 33 -14.43 6.96 14.17
N ASP A 34 -14.98 7.85 15.01
CA ASP A 34 -15.95 8.84 14.57
C ASP A 34 -15.39 9.79 13.50
N TRP A 35 -14.10 10.17 13.61
CA TRP A 35 -13.45 10.99 12.59
C TRP A 35 -13.52 10.35 11.22
N TYR A 36 -13.32 9.01 11.15
CA TYR A 36 -13.30 8.28 9.89
C TYR A 36 -14.73 8.12 9.34
N GLN A 37 -15.68 7.75 10.19
CA GLN A 37 -17.09 7.68 9.80
C GLN A 37 -17.62 9.01 9.26
N ASN A 38 -17.10 10.14 9.77
CA ASN A 38 -17.49 11.49 9.36
C ASN A 38 -16.66 12.04 8.19
N ALA A 39 -15.53 11.43 7.83
CA ALA A 39 -14.64 11.90 6.77
C ALA A 39 -15.30 11.88 5.38
N LYS A 40 -16.03 10.82 5.04
CA LYS A 40 -16.78 10.60 3.79
C LYS A 40 -15.95 10.56 2.51
N PHE A 41 -14.86 11.34 2.42
CA PHE A 41 -14.06 11.49 1.23
C PHE A 41 -12.58 11.64 1.57
N GLY A 42 -11.75 10.79 0.95
CA GLY A 42 -10.31 10.84 1.03
C GLY A 42 -9.65 10.72 -0.34
N ILE A 43 -8.36 11.03 -0.40
CA ILE A 43 -7.53 10.88 -1.61
C ILE A 43 -6.51 9.77 -1.41
N PHE A 44 -6.46 8.84 -2.36
CA PHE A 44 -5.43 7.84 -2.50
C PHE A 44 -4.38 8.33 -3.50
N ILE A 45 -3.09 8.04 -3.28
CA ILE A 45 -2.03 8.47 -4.19
C ILE A 45 -1.21 7.26 -4.61
N HIS A 46 -1.35 6.84 -5.88
CA HIS A 46 -0.46 5.85 -6.49
C HIS A 46 0.65 6.56 -7.26
N TRP A 47 1.79 6.72 -6.60
CA TRP A 47 2.97 7.35 -7.17
C TRP A 47 4.24 6.67 -6.66
N GLY A 48 5.13 6.28 -7.56
CA GLY A 48 6.34 5.55 -7.24
C GLY A 48 7.16 5.25 -8.49
N VAL A 49 8.16 4.39 -8.37
CA VAL A 49 9.04 3.97 -9.49
C VAL A 49 8.25 3.42 -10.67
N TYR A 50 7.15 2.73 -10.42
CA TYR A 50 6.24 2.21 -11.45
C TYR A 50 5.57 3.29 -12.32
N SER A 51 5.61 4.56 -11.91
CA SER A 51 5.13 5.67 -12.73
C SER A 51 6.16 6.15 -13.78
N VAL A 52 7.43 5.73 -13.67
CA VAL A 52 8.51 6.16 -14.56
C VAL A 52 8.32 5.64 -15.99
N PRO A 53 8.05 4.33 -16.22
CA PRO A 53 7.82 3.83 -17.57
C PRO A 53 6.53 4.37 -18.19
N ALA A 54 5.58 4.83 -17.40
CA ALA A 54 4.29 5.42 -17.81
C ALA A 54 3.53 4.58 -18.86
N PHE A 55 3.65 3.25 -18.79
CA PHE A 55 3.08 2.28 -19.74
C PHE A 55 2.31 1.17 -19.01
N GLY A 56 1.19 0.74 -19.59
CA GLY A 56 0.33 -0.29 -18.99
C GLY A 56 -0.38 0.23 -17.75
N ASN A 57 0.10 -0.16 -16.60
CA ASN A 57 -0.41 0.27 -15.30
C ASN A 57 0.65 0.08 -14.19
N GLU A 58 0.26 0.19 -12.93
CA GLU A 58 1.11 0.01 -11.74
C GLU A 58 1.69 -1.42 -11.60
N TRP A 59 1.21 -2.37 -12.40
CA TRP A 59 1.74 -3.73 -12.49
C TRP A 59 2.86 -3.88 -13.53
N TYR A 60 3.28 -2.80 -14.18
CA TYR A 60 4.42 -2.80 -15.10
C TYR A 60 5.65 -3.53 -14.55
N PRO A 61 6.04 -3.37 -13.26
CA PRO A 61 7.20 -4.07 -12.70
C PRO A 61 7.12 -5.60 -12.77
N ARG A 62 5.91 -6.17 -12.73
CA ARG A 62 5.68 -7.60 -12.92
C ARG A 62 5.57 -7.95 -14.39
N HIS A 63 4.75 -7.20 -15.13
CA HIS A 63 4.42 -7.53 -16.50
C HIS A 63 5.62 -7.37 -17.44
N MET A 64 6.55 -6.45 -17.18
CA MET A 64 7.78 -6.33 -17.97
C MET A 64 8.63 -7.60 -17.92
N TYR A 65 8.50 -8.43 -16.89
CA TYR A 65 9.18 -9.73 -16.78
C TYR A 65 8.33 -10.92 -17.27
N LYS A 66 7.09 -10.71 -17.67
CA LYS A 66 6.22 -11.76 -18.17
C LYS A 66 6.27 -11.81 -19.70
N GLN A 67 7.00 -12.80 -20.26
CA GLN A 67 7.16 -12.93 -21.69
C GLN A 67 5.81 -12.98 -22.43
N GLY A 68 5.71 -12.26 -23.54
CA GLY A 68 4.50 -12.19 -24.37
C GLY A 68 3.45 -11.15 -23.92
N THR A 69 3.69 -10.40 -22.84
CA THR A 69 2.83 -9.26 -22.48
C THR A 69 3.22 -8.01 -23.28
N PRO A 70 2.31 -7.04 -23.45
CA PRO A 70 2.63 -5.75 -24.06
C PRO A 70 3.75 -5.00 -23.33
N GLU A 71 3.81 -5.12 -22.01
CA GLU A 71 4.81 -4.48 -21.16
C GLU A 71 6.20 -5.09 -21.35
N TYR A 72 6.28 -6.42 -21.54
CA TYR A 72 7.54 -7.11 -21.88
C TYR A 72 8.09 -6.63 -23.22
N GLU A 73 7.25 -6.59 -24.27
CA GLU A 73 7.63 -6.14 -25.61
C GLU A 73 7.99 -4.66 -25.62
N HIS A 74 7.22 -3.83 -24.89
CA HIS A 74 7.53 -2.42 -24.73
C HIS A 74 8.89 -2.22 -24.05
N HIS A 75 9.18 -3.01 -23.01
CA HIS A 75 10.44 -2.93 -22.29
C HIS A 75 11.62 -3.24 -23.20
N LEU A 76 11.57 -4.38 -23.89
CA LEU A 76 12.63 -4.78 -24.84
C LEU A 76 12.89 -3.72 -25.91
N LYS A 77 11.83 -3.13 -26.45
CA LYS A 77 11.92 -2.13 -27.51
C LYS A 77 12.47 -0.78 -27.02
N THR A 78 12.12 -0.38 -25.80
CA THR A 78 12.37 0.96 -25.27
C THR A 78 13.65 1.03 -24.44
N TYR A 79 13.89 0.03 -23.60
CA TYR A 79 14.96 0.02 -22.61
C TYR A 79 16.02 -1.07 -22.86
N GLY A 80 15.74 -2.04 -23.73
CA GLY A 80 16.67 -3.11 -24.05
C GLY A 80 16.42 -4.39 -23.24
N ARG A 81 17.47 -5.22 -23.16
CA ARG A 81 17.36 -6.54 -22.53
C ARG A 81 17.25 -6.43 -21.00
N HIS A 82 16.45 -7.28 -20.38
CA HIS A 82 16.26 -7.33 -18.92
C HIS A 82 17.54 -7.69 -18.15
N THR A 83 18.58 -8.19 -18.81
CA THR A 83 19.91 -8.40 -18.22
C THR A 83 20.76 -7.13 -18.18
N GLU A 84 20.42 -6.12 -18.98
CA GLU A 84 21.13 -4.85 -19.14
C GLU A 84 20.41 -3.70 -18.47
N PHE A 85 19.08 -3.74 -18.50
CA PHE A 85 18.20 -2.77 -17.86
C PHE A 85 17.02 -3.51 -17.22
N GLY A 86 17.04 -3.67 -15.91
CA GLY A 86 15.96 -4.25 -15.11
C GLY A 86 15.06 -3.21 -14.46
N TYR A 87 14.09 -3.66 -13.68
CA TYR A 87 13.16 -2.73 -13.04
C TYR A 87 13.86 -1.76 -12.06
N LYS A 88 14.83 -2.23 -11.28
CA LYS A 88 15.61 -1.39 -10.36
C LYS A 88 16.33 -0.22 -11.04
N ASP A 89 16.60 -0.33 -12.35
CA ASP A 89 17.29 0.71 -13.12
C ASP A 89 16.38 1.92 -13.40
N PHE A 90 15.07 1.79 -13.17
CA PHE A 90 14.14 2.94 -13.15
C PHE A 90 14.30 3.81 -11.89
N ILE A 91 14.83 3.29 -10.78
CA ILE A 91 14.94 4.02 -9.51
C ILE A 91 15.68 5.36 -9.68
N PRO A 92 16.86 5.44 -10.34
CA PRO A 92 17.54 6.72 -10.58
C PRO A 92 16.75 7.68 -11.47
N MET A 93 15.81 7.19 -12.26
CA MET A 93 14.95 8.00 -13.14
C MET A 93 13.74 8.58 -12.39
N PHE A 94 13.36 7.98 -11.27
CA PHE A 94 12.32 8.48 -10.37
C PHE A 94 12.89 9.63 -9.52
N LYS A 95 12.83 10.86 -10.02
CA LYS A 95 13.48 12.01 -9.40
C LYS A 95 12.56 12.90 -8.56
N GLY A 96 11.27 12.92 -8.89
CA GLY A 96 10.29 13.73 -8.17
C GLY A 96 10.55 15.25 -8.24
N GLU A 97 11.11 15.75 -9.35
CA GLU A 97 11.53 17.16 -9.48
C GLU A 97 10.38 18.16 -9.31
N ARG A 98 9.16 17.72 -9.61
CA ARG A 98 7.95 18.56 -9.50
C ARG A 98 7.13 18.25 -8.26
N PHE A 99 7.58 17.31 -7.42
CA PHE A 99 6.86 16.96 -6.22
C PHE A 99 6.85 18.12 -5.22
N ASP A 100 5.66 18.52 -4.83
CA ASP A 100 5.40 19.58 -3.86
C ASP A 100 4.22 19.15 -2.99
N ALA A 101 4.52 18.58 -1.83
CA ALA A 101 3.54 18.04 -0.89
C ALA A 101 2.54 19.12 -0.44
N GLU A 102 2.99 20.37 -0.26
CA GLU A 102 2.13 21.47 0.15
C GLU A 102 1.05 21.76 -0.92
N LYS A 103 1.44 21.80 -2.20
CA LYS A 103 0.50 22.02 -3.29
C LYS A 103 -0.47 20.86 -3.48
N TRP A 104 0.04 19.63 -3.33
CA TRP A 104 -0.82 18.45 -3.47
C TRP A 104 -1.89 18.43 -2.39
N VAL A 105 -1.49 18.55 -1.12
CA VAL A 105 -2.44 18.50 0.00
C VAL A 105 -3.38 19.72 0.00
N ASP A 106 -2.91 20.88 -0.44
CA ASP A 106 -3.76 22.06 -0.65
C ASP A 106 -4.87 21.78 -1.68
N LEU A 107 -4.52 21.20 -2.82
CA LEU A 107 -5.48 20.79 -3.85
C LEU A 107 -6.49 19.77 -3.32
N PHE A 108 -6.03 18.78 -2.54
CA PHE A 108 -6.90 17.77 -1.95
C PHE A 108 -7.86 18.37 -0.92
N GLN A 109 -7.39 19.33 -0.13
CA GLN A 109 -8.23 20.09 0.80
C GLN A 109 -9.30 20.89 0.07
N GLN A 110 -8.93 21.59 -1.01
CA GLN A 110 -9.88 22.34 -1.86
C GLN A 110 -10.91 21.42 -2.49
N ALA A 111 -10.55 20.18 -2.86
CA ALA A 111 -11.47 19.16 -3.33
C ALA A 111 -12.40 18.61 -2.23
N GLY A 112 -12.18 18.95 -0.96
CA GLY A 112 -12.99 18.52 0.17
C GLY A 112 -12.51 17.26 0.89
N ALA A 113 -11.33 16.73 0.55
CA ALA A 113 -10.78 15.55 1.21
C ALA A 113 -10.51 15.82 2.71
N LYS A 114 -10.80 14.81 3.53
CA LYS A 114 -10.58 14.82 4.98
C LYS A 114 -9.39 13.97 5.40
N TYR A 115 -8.97 13.05 4.55
CA TYR A 115 -7.79 12.23 4.76
C TYR A 115 -7.09 11.95 3.42
N VAL A 116 -5.79 11.66 3.50
CA VAL A 116 -4.94 11.36 2.34
C VAL A 116 -4.16 10.07 2.64
N VAL A 117 -4.17 9.14 1.71
CA VAL A 117 -3.50 7.84 1.81
C VAL A 117 -2.46 7.73 0.69
N PRO A 118 -1.21 8.15 0.91
CA PRO A 118 -0.15 7.84 -0.04
C PRO A 118 0.25 6.37 0.04
N VAL A 119 0.65 5.80 -1.09
CA VAL A 119 1.30 4.49 -1.13
C VAL A 119 2.69 4.63 -0.50
N ALA A 120 2.89 4.00 0.67
CA ALA A 120 4.16 3.98 1.37
C ALA A 120 5.14 2.95 0.77
N GLU A 121 4.61 1.80 0.35
CA GLU A 121 5.34 0.77 -0.38
C GLU A 121 4.36 -0.01 -1.27
N HIS A 122 4.62 -0.06 -2.58
CA HIS A 122 3.81 -0.81 -3.53
C HIS A 122 4.33 -2.26 -3.68
N HIS A 123 3.72 -3.04 -4.58
CA HIS A 123 4.14 -4.42 -4.90
C HIS A 123 5.60 -4.53 -5.36
N ASP A 124 6.16 -3.45 -5.92
CA ASP A 124 7.55 -3.38 -6.37
C ASP A 124 8.59 -3.39 -5.24
N GLY A 125 8.17 -3.13 -4.00
CA GLY A 125 9.01 -3.16 -2.82
C GLY A 125 9.87 -1.90 -2.61
N PHE A 126 9.65 -0.83 -3.38
CA PHE A 126 10.33 0.45 -3.18
C PHE A 126 9.59 1.31 -2.17
N GLN A 127 10.28 1.67 -1.08
CA GLN A 127 9.69 2.44 0.03
C GLN A 127 9.74 3.95 -0.25
N MET A 128 8.63 4.64 -0.03
CA MET A 128 8.51 6.10 -0.22
C MET A 128 8.91 6.90 1.02
N TYR A 129 9.63 6.27 1.96
CA TYR A 129 10.05 6.81 3.24
C TYR A 129 11.43 6.24 3.64
N PRO A 130 12.22 6.91 4.51
CA PRO A 130 13.45 6.37 5.05
C PRO A 130 13.17 5.14 5.92
N SER A 131 13.88 4.05 5.67
CA SER A 131 13.76 2.80 6.40
C SER A 131 15.09 2.44 7.09
N GLU A 132 14.99 1.85 8.28
CA GLU A 132 16.14 1.36 9.02
C GLU A 132 16.50 -0.10 8.66
N ILE A 133 15.61 -0.78 7.91
CA ILE A 133 15.77 -2.18 7.53
C ILE A 133 15.89 -2.41 6.03
N SER A 134 15.89 -1.35 5.23
CA SER A 134 16.05 -1.41 3.77
C SER A 134 16.63 -0.11 3.23
N HIS A 135 17.63 -0.21 2.35
CA HIS A 135 18.16 0.94 1.61
C HIS A 135 17.44 1.21 0.29
N TRP A 136 16.49 0.35 -0.10
CA TRP A 136 15.67 0.52 -1.31
C TRP A 136 14.51 1.49 -1.06
N ASN A 137 14.83 2.76 -0.86
CA ASN A 137 13.86 3.77 -0.47
C ASN A 137 14.12 5.13 -1.11
N ALA A 138 13.08 5.96 -1.16
CA ALA A 138 13.08 7.28 -1.78
C ALA A 138 13.97 8.32 -1.06
N TYR A 139 14.36 8.05 0.18
CA TYR A 139 15.25 8.93 0.93
C TYR A 139 16.72 8.74 0.52
N GLU A 140 17.13 7.49 0.27
CA GLU A 140 18.49 7.16 -0.13
C GLU A 140 18.69 7.19 -1.65
N MET A 141 17.64 6.88 -2.41
CA MET A 141 17.68 6.71 -3.87
C MET A 141 16.65 7.59 -4.58
N GLY A 142 16.74 7.67 -5.90
CA GLY A 142 15.78 8.41 -6.71
C GLY A 142 15.67 9.87 -6.29
N PRO A 143 14.52 10.31 -5.74
CA PRO A 143 14.29 11.70 -5.37
C PRO A 143 15.13 12.18 -4.17
N LYS A 144 15.67 11.26 -3.38
CA LYS A 144 16.42 11.54 -2.13
C LYS A 144 15.65 12.42 -1.15
N ARG A 145 14.38 12.05 -0.94
CA ARG A 145 13.42 12.77 -0.10
C ARG A 145 12.58 11.79 0.71
N ASP A 146 12.17 12.21 1.90
CA ASP A 146 11.13 11.53 2.68
C ASP A 146 9.75 11.95 2.15
N ILE A 147 9.29 11.28 1.10
CA ILE A 147 8.03 11.61 0.41
C ILE A 147 6.84 11.49 1.37
N LEU A 148 6.77 10.39 2.11
CA LEU A 148 5.69 10.16 3.07
C LEU A 148 5.72 11.18 4.21
N GLY A 149 6.90 11.52 4.72
CA GLY A 149 7.08 12.52 5.77
C GLY A 149 6.69 13.93 5.33
N GLU A 150 7.00 14.33 4.09
CA GLU A 150 6.61 15.63 3.55
C GLU A 150 5.09 15.73 3.38
N ILE A 151 4.42 14.67 2.89
CA ILE A 151 2.95 14.62 2.83
C ILE A 151 2.35 14.66 4.24
N SER A 152 2.91 13.88 5.18
CA SER A 152 2.50 13.87 6.59
C SER A 152 2.54 15.27 7.21
N ALA A 153 3.65 15.98 7.03
CA ALA A 153 3.82 17.34 7.55
C ALA A 153 2.79 18.32 6.94
N SER A 154 2.54 18.20 5.64
CA SER A 154 1.56 19.03 4.94
C SER A 154 0.12 18.73 5.38
N CYS A 155 -0.23 17.45 5.59
CA CYS A 155 -1.52 17.03 6.13
C CYS A 155 -1.74 17.60 7.53
N LYS A 156 -0.76 17.44 8.43
CA LYS A 156 -0.81 17.96 9.80
C LYS A 156 -1.04 19.47 9.83
N LYS A 157 -0.33 20.23 8.98
CA LYS A 157 -0.46 21.69 8.88
C LYS A 157 -1.87 22.13 8.48
N ARG A 158 -2.61 21.31 7.72
CA ARG A 158 -3.94 21.62 7.20
C ARG A 158 -5.10 20.95 7.97
N GLY A 159 -4.79 20.17 8.99
CA GLY A 159 -5.81 19.41 9.73
C GLY A 159 -6.49 18.33 8.89
N ILE A 160 -5.73 17.73 7.94
CA ILE A 160 -6.14 16.58 7.16
C ILE A 160 -5.49 15.34 7.79
N GLU A 161 -6.24 14.25 7.94
CA GLU A 161 -5.72 13.02 8.51
C GLU A 161 -4.80 12.29 7.51
N LEU A 162 -3.67 11.81 8.00
CA LEU A 162 -2.76 10.98 7.22
C LEU A 162 -3.17 9.51 7.34
N GLY A 163 -3.28 8.84 6.20
CA GLY A 163 -3.18 7.39 6.09
C GLY A 163 -1.89 6.98 5.41
N ALA A 164 -1.65 5.69 5.32
CA ALA A 164 -0.58 5.10 4.51
C ALA A 164 -1.03 3.74 3.99
N SER A 165 -0.64 3.38 2.77
CA SER A 165 -0.93 2.03 2.26
C SER A 165 0.33 1.21 2.09
N SER A 166 0.23 -0.08 2.42
CA SER A 166 1.26 -1.07 2.20
C SER A 166 0.72 -2.19 1.30
N HIS A 167 1.40 -2.39 0.18
CA HIS A 167 1.12 -3.45 -0.79
C HIS A 167 2.27 -4.48 -0.82
N ARG A 168 3.15 -4.43 0.18
CA ARG A 168 4.35 -5.28 0.30
C ARG A 168 4.05 -6.77 0.26
N ILE A 169 2.86 -7.19 0.68
CA ILE A 169 2.54 -8.61 0.78
C ILE A 169 2.64 -9.34 -0.57
N GLU A 170 2.21 -8.71 -1.66
CA GLU A 170 2.30 -9.29 -3.01
C GLU A 170 3.71 -9.34 -3.54
N HIS A 171 4.65 -8.59 -2.98
CA HIS A 171 6.05 -8.66 -3.35
C HIS A 171 6.63 -10.08 -3.20
N TRP A 172 6.02 -10.91 -2.38
CA TRP A 172 6.33 -12.32 -2.25
C TRP A 172 6.51 -13.02 -3.60
N PHE A 173 5.59 -12.78 -4.53
CA PHE A 173 5.58 -13.41 -5.86
C PHE A 173 5.78 -12.41 -7.01
N PHE A 174 5.72 -11.10 -6.73
CA PHE A 174 5.55 -10.07 -7.75
C PHE A 174 6.63 -10.07 -8.82
N MET A 175 7.88 -10.27 -8.43
CA MET A 175 9.04 -10.31 -9.33
C MET A 175 9.36 -11.73 -9.85
N GLY A 176 8.57 -12.73 -9.45
CA GLY A 176 8.80 -14.15 -9.79
C GLY A 176 8.99 -14.45 -11.28
N PRO A 177 8.20 -13.87 -12.21
CA PRO A 177 8.38 -14.11 -13.65
C PRO A 177 9.78 -13.77 -14.17
N GLY A 178 10.50 -12.86 -13.51
CA GLY A 178 11.88 -12.55 -13.89
C GLY A 178 12.87 -13.71 -13.73
N LYS A 179 12.54 -14.71 -12.90
CA LYS A 179 13.35 -15.92 -12.74
C LYS A 179 13.13 -16.98 -13.84
N GLU A 180 12.10 -16.79 -14.66
CA GLU A 180 11.71 -17.78 -15.69
C GLU A 180 12.53 -17.66 -16.99
N PHE A 181 13.33 -16.62 -17.12
CA PHE A 181 14.22 -16.38 -18.26
C PHE A 181 15.49 -15.62 -17.82
N ASP A 182 16.41 -15.36 -18.75
CA ASP A 182 17.63 -14.61 -18.44
C ASP A 182 17.34 -13.12 -18.25
N SER A 183 17.28 -12.71 -16.98
CA SER A 183 17.01 -11.35 -16.54
C SER A 183 17.93 -10.92 -15.40
N ASP A 184 17.72 -9.74 -14.81
CA ASP A 184 18.42 -9.29 -13.61
C ASP A 184 17.80 -9.83 -12.30
N VAL A 185 16.64 -10.51 -12.38
CA VAL A 185 15.99 -11.20 -11.26
C VAL A 185 16.53 -12.62 -11.14
N ARG A 186 17.56 -12.83 -10.37
CA ARG A 186 18.28 -14.13 -10.29
C ARG A 186 18.72 -14.50 -8.88
N ASP A 187 18.72 -15.81 -8.62
CA ASP A 187 19.29 -16.38 -7.40
C ASP A 187 20.84 -16.42 -7.45
N PRO A 188 21.52 -16.47 -6.29
CA PRO A 188 20.91 -16.45 -4.95
C PRO A 188 20.41 -15.08 -4.55
N MET A 189 19.27 -15.03 -3.84
CA MET A 189 18.72 -13.82 -3.22
C MET A 189 18.63 -14.00 -1.70
N GLN A 190 18.77 -12.90 -0.99
CA GLN A 190 18.60 -12.84 0.46
C GLN A 190 17.73 -11.65 0.85
N ARG A 191 17.17 -11.68 2.05
CA ARG A 191 16.42 -10.55 2.59
C ARG A 191 17.27 -9.27 2.57
N GLY A 192 16.73 -8.22 1.98
CA GLY A 192 17.44 -6.95 1.73
C GLY A 192 17.84 -6.75 0.26
N ASP A 193 17.82 -7.78 -0.57
CA ASP A 193 17.92 -7.61 -2.01
C ASP A 193 16.59 -7.09 -2.57
N PHE A 194 16.63 -6.22 -3.58
CA PHE A 194 15.44 -5.50 -4.05
C PHE A 194 14.32 -6.44 -4.50
N TYR A 195 14.66 -7.48 -5.23
CA TYR A 195 13.68 -8.43 -5.77
C TYR A 195 13.32 -9.58 -4.83
N TRP A 196 13.99 -9.69 -3.67
CA TRP A 196 13.71 -10.79 -2.74
C TRP A 196 12.26 -10.77 -2.23
N PRO A 197 11.56 -11.94 -2.23
CA PRO A 197 12.07 -13.28 -2.57
C PRO A 197 11.79 -13.69 -4.02
N ALA A 198 11.02 -12.93 -4.79
CA ALA A 198 10.68 -13.22 -6.18
C ALA A 198 10.27 -14.69 -6.41
N VAL A 199 9.28 -15.16 -5.66
CA VAL A 199 8.81 -16.53 -5.75
C VAL A 199 8.09 -16.75 -7.08
N PRO A 200 8.52 -17.75 -7.91
CA PRO A 200 7.84 -18.05 -9.15
C PRO A 200 6.41 -18.54 -8.93
N GLY A 201 5.53 -18.26 -9.85
CA GLY A 201 4.16 -18.73 -9.83
C GLY A 201 3.18 -17.74 -10.47
N GLU A 202 2.01 -18.25 -10.82
CA GLU A 202 0.92 -17.44 -11.31
C GLU A 202 0.23 -16.68 -10.15
N TYR A 203 -0.30 -15.55 -10.50
CA TYR A 203 -1.18 -14.79 -9.65
C TYR A 203 -2.50 -15.54 -9.46
N ILE A 204 -2.78 -15.96 -8.24
CA ILE A 204 -4.03 -16.63 -7.89
C ILE A 204 -4.60 -16.03 -6.60
N GLN A 205 -5.92 -15.87 -6.58
CA GLN A 205 -6.66 -15.44 -5.37
C GLN A 205 -6.98 -16.61 -4.43
N ASP A 206 -6.23 -17.69 -4.50
CA ASP A 206 -6.42 -18.84 -3.61
C ASP A 206 -5.81 -18.53 -2.25
N LEU A 207 -6.64 -18.60 -1.21
CA LEU A 207 -6.26 -18.39 0.20
C LEU A 207 -5.21 -19.38 0.71
N PHE A 208 -4.97 -20.47 -0.01
CA PHE A 208 -4.08 -21.56 0.35
C PHE A 208 -3.00 -21.83 -0.71
N SER A 209 -2.79 -20.87 -1.62
CA SER A 209 -1.80 -21.01 -2.69
C SER A 209 -0.40 -21.33 -2.15
N LYS A 210 0.35 -22.12 -2.92
CA LYS A 210 1.70 -22.53 -2.54
C LYS A 210 2.72 -22.09 -3.62
N PRO A 211 3.95 -21.79 -3.23
CA PRO A 211 4.45 -21.72 -1.84
C PRO A 211 3.88 -20.54 -1.08
N GLU A 212 3.52 -20.75 0.18
CA GLU A 212 3.06 -19.69 1.08
C GLU A 212 4.22 -18.77 1.54
N PRO A 213 3.94 -17.51 1.93
CA PRO A 213 4.95 -16.65 2.52
C PRO A 213 5.64 -17.30 3.72
N THR A 214 6.97 -17.22 3.74
CA THR A 214 7.77 -17.70 4.86
C THR A 214 7.67 -16.77 6.06
N ASP A 215 7.96 -17.29 7.26
CA ASP A 215 8.03 -16.47 8.47
C ASP A 215 9.04 -15.31 8.32
N GLU A 216 10.16 -15.53 7.64
CA GLU A 216 11.15 -14.49 7.38
C GLU A 216 10.57 -13.33 6.55
N PHE A 217 9.78 -13.64 5.51
CA PHE A 217 9.11 -12.64 4.70
C PHE A 217 8.02 -11.91 5.49
N MET A 218 7.25 -12.65 6.29
CA MET A 218 6.21 -12.06 7.12
C MET A 218 6.77 -11.19 8.25
N GLN A 219 7.93 -11.52 8.82
CA GLN A 219 8.64 -10.67 9.77
C GLN A 219 9.11 -9.36 9.10
N ASP A 220 9.68 -9.44 7.90
CA ASP A 220 10.06 -8.27 7.11
C ASP A 220 8.85 -7.37 6.81
N TRP A 221 7.74 -7.96 6.36
CA TRP A 221 6.48 -7.25 6.12
C TRP A 221 5.95 -6.55 7.39
N LEU A 222 5.93 -7.26 8.51
CA LEU A 222 5.44 -6.74 9.78
C LEU A 222 6.29 -5.55 10.26
N VAL A 223 7.61 -5.70 10.28
CA VAL A 223 8.53 -4.65 10.74
C VAL A 223 8.44 -3.41 9.85
N ARG A 224 8.39 -3.55 8.52
CA ARG A 224 8.19 -2.43 7.57
C ARG A 224 6.89 -1.66 7.86
N THR A 225 5.82 -2.38 8.12
CA THR A 225 4.54 -1.74 8.43
C THR A 225 4.59 -1.03 9.78
N CYS A 226 5.23 -1.62 10.79
CA CYS A 226 5.44 -1.00 12.10
C CYS A 226 6.34 0.23 12.02
N GLU A 227 7.36 0.27 11.15
CA GLU A 227 8.16 1.48 10.89
C GLU A 227 7.29 2.65 10.42
N ILE A 228 6.34 2.40 9.51
CA ILE A 228 5.40 3.43 9.03
C ILE A 228 4.55 3.94 10.20
N ILE A 229 4.02 3.02 11.00
CA ILE A 229 3.18 3.33 12.17
C ILE A 229 3.93 4.22 13.16
N ASP A 230 5.11 3.80 13.59
CA ASP A 230 5.87 4.51 14.62
C ASP A 230 6.46 5.84 14.15
N ARG A 231 6.80 5.94 12.86
CA ARG A 231 7.45 7.15 12.32
C ARG A 231 6.46 8.27 11.99
N TYR A 232 5.28 7.92 11.47
CA TYR A 232 4.34 8.93 10.94
C TYR A 232 3.02 9.01 11.70
N HIS A 233 2.75 8.08 12.61
CA HIS A 233 1.50 7.99 13.38
C HIS A 233 0.26 8.13 12.47
N PRO A 234 0.16 7.37 11.36
CA PRO A 234 -0.98 7.48 10.48
C PRO A 234 -2.27 7.15 11.23
N ARG A 235 -3.37 7.78 10.83
CA ARG A 235 -4.70 7.49 11.38
C ARG A 235 -5.40 6.33 10.65
N LEU A 236 -4.84 5.92 9.51
CA LEU A 236 -5.35 4.84 8.68
C LEU A 236 -4.19 4.07 8.07
N ILE A 237 -4.20 2.75 8.19
CA ILE A 237 -3.39 1.84 7.38
C ILE A 237 -4.31 1.12 6.40
N TYR A 238 -3.97 1.20 5.13
CA TYR A 238 -4.68 0.52 4.06
C TYR A 238 -3.87 -0.67 3.56
N PHE A 239 -4.54 -1.82 3.42
CA PHE A 239 -3.99 -3.00 2.77
C PHE A 239 -4.80 -3.38 1.55
N ASP A 240 -4.08 -3.75 0.50
CA ASP A 240 -4.64 -4.27 -0.72
C ASP A 240 -4.99 -5.77 -0.58
N TRP A 241 -5.52 -6.39 -1.63
CA TRP A 241 -5.84 -7.80 -1.69
C TRP A 241 -4.61 -8.69 -1.44
N TRP A 242 -4.73 -9.98 -1.44
CA TRP A 242 -3.77 -11.06 -1.12
C TRP A 242 -3.38 -11.18 0.35
N ILE A 243 -3.47 -10.15 1.19
CA ILE A 243 -3.26 -10.29 2.63
C ILE A 243 -4.28 -11.23 3.28
N GLN A 244 -5.38 -11.56 2.59
CA GLN A 244 -6.35 -12.57 3.02
C GLN A 244 -5.78 -13.99 2.99
N HIS A 245 -4.61 -14.23 2.39
CA HIS A 245 -3.96 -15.54 2.39
C HIS A 245 -3.83 -16.12 3.79
N SER A 246 -4.08 -17.43 3.94
CA SER A 246 -4.15 -18.09 5.26
C SER A 246 -2.89 -17.93 6.10
N ALA A 247 -1.71 -17.93 5.46
CA ALA A 247 -0.42 -17.73 6.13
C ALA A 247 -0.27 -16.33 6.74
N CYS A 248 -1.01 -15.34 6.26
CA CYS A 248 -0.95 -13.95 6.78
C CYS A 248 -1.76 -13.76 8.06
N LYS A 249 -2.76 -14.60 8.33
CA LYS A 249 -3.71 -14.39 9.44
C LYS A 249 -3.07 -14.19 10.83
N PRO A 250 -2.04 -14.95 11.25
CA PRO A 250 -1.37 -14.69 12.52
C PRO A 250 -0.69 -13.31 12.57
N TRP A 251 -0.06 -12.91 11.47
CA TRP A 251 0.67 -11.65 11.34
C TRP A 251 -0.26 -10.43 11.29
N LEU A 252 -1.42 -10.57 10.64
CA LEU A 252 -2.46 -9.53 10.62
C LEU A 252 -3.01 -9.25 12.03
N LYS A 253 -3.20 -10.29 12.85
CA LYS A 253 -3.61 -10.12 14.25
C LYS A 253 -2.55 -9.38 15.05
N LYS A 254 -1.26 -9.74 14.90
CA LYS A 254 -0.14 -9.05 15.56
C LYS A 254 -0.10 -7.57 15.15
N LEU A 255 -0.19 -7.30 13.86
CA LEU A 255 -0.19 -5.92 13.36
C LEU A 255 -1.35 -5.10 13.91
N ALA A 256 -2.57 -5.63 13.91
CA ALA A 256 -3.72 -4.92 14.44
C ALA A 256 -3.57 -4.64 15.95
N ALA A 257 -3.14 -5.65 16.73
CA ALA A 257 -2.89 -5.47 18.15
C ALA A 257 -1.81 -4.40 18.40
N TYR A 258 -0.70 -4.47 17.68
CA TYR A 258 0.35 -3.47 17.75
C TYR A 258 -0.16 -2.06 17.46
N TYR A 259 -0.81 -1.88 16.32
CA TYR A 259 -1.27 -0.57 15.88
C TYR A 259 -2.33 0.03 16.80
N TYR A 260 -3.29 -0.76 17.26
CA TYR A 260 -4.32 -0.30 18.19
C TYR A 260 -3.73 0.02 19.57
N ASN A 261 -2.72 -0.71 20.02
CA ASN A 261 -2.01 -0.41 21.27
C ASN A 261 -1.18 0.88 21.16
N ARG A 262 -0.48 1.08 20.04
CA ARG A 262 0.23 2.36 19.76
C ARG A 262 -0.74 3.54 19.73
N ALA A 263 -1.90 3.36 19.10
CA ALA A 263 -2.93 4.38 19.05
C ALA A 263 -3.45 4.73 20.46
N ALA A 264 -3.67 3.73 21.30
CA ALA A 264 -4.07 3.92 22.69
C ALA A 264 -2.99 4.66 23.50
N GLU A 265 -1.72 4.33 23.32
CA GLU A 265 -0.58 5.00 23.93
C GLU A 265 -0.49 6.49 23.52
N TRP A 266 -0.74 6.79 22.26
CA TRP A 266 -0.71 8.17 21.72
C TRP A 266 -1.99 8.95 21.96
N GLY A 267 -3.04 8.32 22.46
CA GLY A 267 -4.34 8.96 22.67
C GLY A 267 -5.03 9.37 21.37
N ILE A 268 -4.84 8.57 20.31
CA ILE A 268 -5.48 8.76 18.99
C ILE A 268 -6.33 7.55 18.63
N GLU A 269 -7.26 7.75 17.71
CA GLU A 269 -8.08 6.68 17.15
C GLU A 269 -7.63 6.38 15.73
N VAL A 270 -7.53 5.11 15.37
CA VAL A 270 -6.98 4.65 14.10
C VAL A 270 -7.88 3.61 13.44
N ALA A 271 -7.68 3.39 12.14
CA ALA A 271 -8.38 2.37 11.38
C ALA A 271 -7.41 1.55 10.51
N ILE A 272 -7.82 0.32 10.21
CA ILE A 272 -7.21 -0.53 9.19
C ILE A 272 -8.26 -0.78 8.12
N ASN A 273 -7.93 -0.55 6.84
CA ASN A 273 -8.73 -1.02 5.71
C ASN A 273 -8.20 -2.34 5.18
N TYR A 274 -9.11 -3.22 4.83
CA TYR A 274 -8.77 -4.54 4.30
C TYR A 274 -9.75 -4.99 3.23
N LYS A 275 -9.28 -5.83 2.33
CA LYS A 275 -10.11 -6.47 1.29
C LYS A 275 -10.46 -7.90 1.66
N HIS A 276 -11.59 -8.36 1.11
CA HIS A 276 -12.10 -9.72 1.26
C HIS A 276 -12.32 -10.10 2.74
N ASP A 277 -11.74 -11.21 3.17
CA ASP A 277 -11.85 -11.77 4.53
C ASP A 277 -10.51 -11.69 5.30
N ALA A 278 -9.64 -10.73 4.96
CA ALA A 278 -8.32 -10.61 5.60
C ALA A 278 -8.42 -10.48 7.12
N TYR A 279 -9.37 -9.69 7.60
CA TYR A 279 -9.69 -9.52 9.02
C TYR A 279 -11.05 -10.09 9.38
N LEU A 280 -11.22 -10.48 10.64
CA LEU A 280 -12.54 -10.83 11.15
C LEU A 280 -13.44 -9.57 11.11
N PHE A 281 -14.66 -9.72 10.63
CA PHE A 281 -15.62 -8.63 10.57
C PHE A 281 -15.78 -7.93 11.92
N GLY A 282 -15.71 -6.60 11.94
CA GLY A 282 -15.77 -5.77 13.15
C GLY A 282 -14.41 -5.52 13.82
N THR A 283 -13.32 -6.18 13.40
CA THR A 283 -11.98 -5.90 13.93
C THR A 283 -11.18 -4.88 13.13
N ALA A 284 -11.69 -4.48 11.96
CA ALA A 284 -11.14 -3.50 11.05
C ALA A 284 -12.26 -3.05 10.07
N VAL A 285 -11.97 -2.17 9.14
CA VAL A 285 -12.95 -1.60 8.18
C VAL A 285 -12.82 -2.28 6.82
N PRO A 286 -13.89 -2.93 6.31
CA PRO A 286 -13.87 -3.54 4.98
C PRO A 286 -13.79 -2.48 3.88
N ASP A 287 -13.01 -2.78 2.86
CA ASP A 287 -12.88 -1.99 1.63
C ASP A 287 -13.35 -2.81 0.41
N VAL A 288 -14.05 -2.15 -0.49
CA VAL A 288 -14.60 -2.76 -1.72
C VAL A 288 -14.00 -2.05 -2.94
N GLU A 289 -13.07 -2.71 -3.63
CA GLU A 289 -12.41 -2.11 -4.78
C GLU A 289 -13.37 -1.87 -5.95
N ARG A 290 -13.39 -0.63 -6.43
CA ARG A 290 -14.20 -0.18 -7.59
C ARG A 290 -15.66 -0.64 -7.55
N GLY A 291 -16.16 -0.91 -6.34
CA GLY A 291 -17.48 -1.48 -6.12
C GLY A 291 -18.36 -0.63 -5.21
N GLN A 292 -19.65 -0.94 -5.21
CA GLN A 292 -20.63 -0.31 -4.36
C GLN A 292 -21.65 -1.36 -3.91
N PHE A 293 -22.22 -1.17 -2.71
CA PHE A 293 -23.33 -2.01 -2.28
C PHE A 293 -24.66 -1.52 -2.87
N ALA A 294 -25.56 -2.44 -3.14
CA ALA A 294 -26.90 -2.10 -3.62
C ALA A 294 -27.74 -1.37 -2.55
N ASP A 295 -27.57 -1.77 -1.26
CA ASP A 295 -28.38 -1.31 -0.14
C ASP A 295 -27.53 -0.65 0.96
N ILE A 296 -28.18 0.13 1.84
CA ILE A 296 -27.59 0.73 3.03
C ILE A 296 -27.04 -0.40 3.93
N LYS A 297 -25.79 -0.25 4.37
CA LYS A 297 -25.16 -1.19 5.30
C LYS A 297 -25.33 -0.72 6.76
N PRO A 298 -25.60 -1.64 7.69
CA PRO A 298 -25.67 -1.31 9.13
C PRO A 298 -24.29 -1.13 9.76
N TYR A 299 -23.22 -1.18 8.97
CA TYR A 299 -21.83 -1.00 9.36
C TYR A 299 -21.13 -0.01 8.42
N PHE A 300 -20.07 0.61 8.90
CA PHE A 300 -19.22 1.49 8.08
C PHE A 300 -18.32 0.67 7.16
N TRP A 301 -18.09 1.18 5.96
CA TRP A 301 -17.26 0.57 4.92
C TRP A 301 -16.58 1.63 4.07
N GLN A 302 -15.53 1.25 3.39
CA GLN A 302 -14.86 2.09 2.39
C GLN A 302 -14.97 1.45 1.03
N THR A 303 -14.95 2.26 -0.01
CA THR A 303 -14.60 1.85 -1.37
C THR A 303 -13.48 2.72 -1.89
N ASP A 304 -12.52 2.08 -2.55
CA ASP A 304 -11.51 2.76 -3.31
C ASP A 304 -11.81 2.68 -4.81
N THR A 305 -11.57 3.77 -5.52
CA THR A 305 -11.65 3.83 -6.99
C THR A 305 -10.70 4.88 -7.52
N ALA A 306 -10.41 4.88 -8.82
CA ALA A 306 -9.49 5.83 -9.42
C ALA A 306 -10.23 6.82 -10.34
N ILE A 307 -9.64 8.01 -10.52
CA ILE A 307 -10.06 8.95 -11.56
C ILE A 307 -9.78 8.39 -12.96
N ALA A 308 -8.75 7.53 -13.10
CA ALA A 308 -8.46 6.82 -14.33
C ALA A 308 -9.17 5.46 -14.39
N LEU A 309 -9.66 5.10 -15.58
CA LEU A 309 -10.35 3.84 -15.83
C LEU A 309 -9.38 2.65 -15.89
N ASN A 310 -8.21 2.87 -16.46
CA ASN A 310 -7.30 1.82 -16.92
C ASN A 310 -6.02 1.68 -16.09
N SER A 311 -5.81 2.50 -15.08
CA SER A 311 -4.63 2.43 -14.19
C SER A 311 -4.89 3.10 -12.85
N TRP A 312 -4.14 2.70 -11.82
CA TRP A 312 -4.07 3.44 -10.55
C TRP A 312 -2.96 4.49 -10.58
N CYS A 313 -1.88 4.27 -11.33
CA CYS A 313 -0.80 5.23 -11.49
C CYS A 313 -0.92 6.06 -12.79
N TYR A 314 0.00 7.01 -12.96
CA TYR A 314 0.12 7.73 -14.21
C TYR A 314 0.60 6.82 -15.35
N THR A 315 -0.09 6.87 -16.47
CA THR A 315 0.38 6.34 -17.77
C THR A 315 0.09 7.35 -18.89
N GLU A 316 0.84 7.28 -19.99
CA GLU A 316 0.64 8.19 -21.13
C GLU A 316 -0.75 8.03 -21.79
N ASN A 317 -1.38 6.89 -21.59
CA ASN A 317 -2.67 6.54 -22.19
C ASN A 317 -3.83 6.50 -21.19
N ASN A 318 -3.72 7.21 -20.05
CA ASN A 318 -4.79 7.23 -19.07
C ASN A 318 -6.09 7.80 -19.66
N GLN A 319 -7.16 7.05 -19.43
CA GLN A 319 -8.54 7.46 -19.74
C GLN A 319 -9.23 7.85 -18.43
N PHE A 320 -9.70 9.09 -18.35
CA PHE A 320 -10.29 9.60 -17.13
C PHE A 320 -11.81 9.50 -17.13
N ARG A 321 -12.34 9.20 -15.95
CA ARG A 321 -13.79 9.21 -15.71
C ARG A 321 -14.33 10.63 -15.71
N PRO A 322 -15.55 10.86 -16.22
CA PRO A 322 -16.23 12.15 -16.05
C PRO A 322 -16.40 12.51 -14.56
N ALA A 323 -16.18 13.76 -14.21
CA ALA A 323 -16.36 14.22 -12.83
C ALA A 323 -17.78 13.98 -12.29
N SER A 324 -18.80 14.05 -13.17
CA SER A 324 -20.19 13.75 -12.81
C SER A 324 -20.39 12.31 -12.31
N GLU A 325 -19.72 11.33 -12.91
CA GLU A 325 -19.82 9.93 -12.46
C GLU A 325 -19.19 9.78 -11.06
N ILE A 326 -18.02 10.36 -10.84
CA ILE A 326 -17.34 10.31 -9.52
C ILE A 326 -18.20 10.97 -8.44
N LEU A 327 -18.87 12.09 -8.76
CA LEU A 327 -19.77 12.77 -7.83
C LEU A 327 -21.03 11.93 -7.54
N CYS A 328 -21.59 11.28 -8.55
CA CYS A 328 -22.72 10.35 -8.35
C CYS A 328 -22.29 9.16 -7.45
N ASP A 329 -21.13 8.59 -7.70
CA ASP A 329 -20.58 7.51 -6.87
C ASP A 329 -20.39 7.97 -5.42
N LEU A 330 -19.80 9.15 -5.20
CA LEU A 330 -19.62 9.70 -3.85
C LEU A 330 -20.95 9.84 -3.11
N VAL A 331 -21.97 10.39 -3.76
CA VAL A 331 -23.30 10.56 -3.16
C VAL A 331 -23.92 9.19 -2.82
N ASP A 332 -23.85 8.25 -3.74
CA ASP A 332 -24.38 6.90 -3.56
C ASP A 332 -23.67 6.16 -2.42
N ILE A 333 -22.35 6.16 -2.40
CA ILE A 333 -21.53 5.53 -1.36
C ILE A 333 -21.85 6.10 0.03
N VAL A 334 -21.87 7.42 0.15
CA VAL A 334 -22.14 8.11 1.43
C VAL A 334 -23.57 7.84 1.91
N SER A 335 -24.54 7.78 0.99
CA SER A 335 -25.94 7.46 1.32
C SER A 335 -26.10 6.04 1.89
N LYS A 336 -25.15 5.15 1.62
CA LYS A 336 -25.15 3.74 2.04
C LYS A 336 -24.22 3.46 3.22
N ASN A 337 -23.87 4.49 3.98
CA ASN A 337 -22.96 4.43 5.14
C ASN A 337 -21.50 4.14 4.77
N GLY A 338 -21.10 4.49 3.55
CA GLY A 338 -19.76 4.30 3.04
C GLY A 338 -18.90 5.56 3.04
N CYS A 339 -17.63 5.36 2.71
CA CYS A 339 -16.61 6.40 2.50
C CYS A 339 -15.91 6.14 1.16
N LEU A 340 -15.66 7.20 0.40
CA LEU A 340 -14.93 7.11 -0.88
C LEU A 340 -13.46 7.47 -0.69
N LEU A 341 -12.57 6.58 -1.05
CA LEU A 341 -11.13 6.83 -1.22
C LEU A 341 -10.84 6.94 -2.72
N LEU A 342 -10.68 8.18 -3.22
CA LEU A 342 -10.49 8.45 -4.64
C LEU A 342 -9.01 8.53 -5.00
N ASN A 343 -8.56 7.64 -5.85
CA ASN A 343 -7.17 7.57 -6.26
C ASN A 343 -6.83 8.55 -7.38
N VAL A 344 -5.68 9.18 -7.23
CA VAL A 344 -4.97 9.96 -8.23
C VAL A 344 -3.59 9.35 -8.49
N GLY A 345 -3.16 9.34 -9.75
CA GLY A 345 -1.84 8.90 -10.16
C GLY A 345 -1.02 10.09 -10.71
N PRO A 346 -0.21 10.76 -9.90
CA PRO A 346 0.67 11.83 -10.38
C PRO A 346 1.73 11.31 -11.34
N LYS A 347 2.22 12.21 -12.24
CA LYS A 347 3.32 11.94 -13.17
C LYS A 347 4.66 12.09 -12.48
#